data_d4799d96833ace2b7c7b3f6c59708184
#
_entry.id   d4799d96833ace2b7c7b3f6c59708184
#
_cell.length_a   1.000
_cell.length_b   1.000
_cell.length_c   1.000
_cell.angle_alpha   90.00
_cell.angle_beta   90.00
_cell.angle_gamma   90.00
#
_symmetry.space_group_name_H-M   'P 1'
#
loop_
_entity.id
_entity.type
_entity.pdbx_description
1 polymer ?
#
loop_
_entity_poly.entity_id
_entity_poly.type
_entity_poly.pdbx_seq_one_letter_code
_entity_poly.pdbx_strand_id
1 'polypeptide(L)'
;MGGLILPQTYSDLNYGDMNNLFTPMIRKLNTFGDSKFEKINWSNKILYGTFCVNVYDGNIIQQIFGINGYAFRTRYNDVWSEWIEILKS
;
A
#
# COMPACT_ATOMS: atom_id res chain seq x y z
N MET A 1 -20.51 6.92 -21.20
CA MET A 1 -19.86 6.48 -20.77
C MET A 1 -19.52 6.43 -19.90
N GLY A 2 -19.51 6.16 -19.79
CA GLY A 2 -19.13 6.07 -19.03
C GLY A 2 -18.32 5.76 -18.57
N GLY A 3 -18.30 5.98 -18.16
CA GLY A 3 -17.40 5.72 -17.44
C GLY A 3 -16.56 4.99 -17.63
N LEU A 4 -16.60 5.15 -18.09
CA LEU A 4 -15.73 4.56 -18.07
C LEU A 4 -14.79 4.26 -17.19
N ILE A 5 -14.76 3.31 -16.80
CA ILE A 5 -13.62 3.01 -16.00
C ILE A 5 -12.59 2.42 -16.87
N LEU A 6 -11.55 3.16 -16.97
CA LEU A 6 -10.48 2.71 -17.81
C LEU A 6 -9.45 2.01 -16.98
N PRO A 7 -8.72 1.06 -17.55
CA PRO A 7 -7.55 0.52 -16.90
C PRO A 7 -6.61 1.66 -16.55
N GLN A 8 -6.13 1.65 -15.34
CA GLN A 8 -5.29 2.70 -14.82
C GLN A 8 -3.87 2.19 -14.63
N THR A 9 -2.92 2.98 -15.08
CA THR A 9 -1.54 2.73 -14.73
C THR A 9 -1.18 3.71 -13.62
N TYR A 10 -0.94 3.20 -12.45
CA TYR A 10 -0.57 4.04 -11.31
C TYR A 10 0.93 4.26 -11.29
N SER A 11 1.33 5.38 -10.72
CA SER A 11 2.74 5.67 -10.51
C SER A 11 3.33 4.70 -9.50
N ASP A 12 4.61 4.42 -9.66
CA ASP A 12 5.32 3.57 -8.72
C ASP A 12 5.41 4.24 -7.35
N LEU A 13 5.43 3.42 -6.32
CA LEU A 13 5.67 3.90 -4.97
C LEU A 13 7.17 4.16 -4.82
N ASN A 14 7.50 5.41 -4.53
CA ASN A 14 8.88 5.87 -4.48
C ASN A 14 9.34 6.18 -3.05
N TYR A 15 8.69 5.64 -2.05
CA TYR A 15 9.01 5.96 -0.67
C TYR A 15 9.61 4.75 0.02
N GLY A 16 10.63 4.99 0.82
CA GLY A 16 11.26 3.91 1.55
C GLY A 16 10.50 3.51 2.81
N ASP A 17 9.87 4.46 3.48
CA ASP A 17 9.21 4.21 4.76
C ASP A 17 7.72 4.45 4.66
N MET A 18 6.94 3.38 4.77
CA MET A 18 5.50 3.48 4.68
C MET A 18 4.86 4.20 5.88
N ASN A 19 5.59 4.37 6.98
CA ASN A 19 5.07 5.15 8.10
C ASN A 19 4.91 6.63 7.76
N ASN A 20 5.52 7.10 6.70
CA ASN A 20 5.45 8.49 6.29
C ASN A 20 4.37 8.77 5.24
N LEU A 21 3.58 7.77 4.90
CA LEU A 21 2.57 7.90 3.85
C LEU A 21 1.20 8.15 4.48
N PHE A 22 0.89 9.41 4.67
CA PHE A 22 -0.30 9.85 5.38
C PHE A 22 -1.40 10.41 4.49
N THR A 23 -1.12 10.70 3.24
CA THR A 23 -2.11 11.33 2.36
C THR A 23 -2.75 10.27 1.47
N PRO A 24 -4.02 10.45 1.10
CA PRO A 24 -4.67 9.50 0.19
C PRO A 24 -3.89 9.35 -1.10
N MET A 25 -3.67 8.13 -1.49
CA MET A 25 -2.94 7.83 -2.72
C MET A 25 -3.24 6.42 -3.19
N ILE A 26 -2.98 6.17 -4.46
CA ILE A 26 -2.93 4.85 -5.05
C ILE A 26 -1.64 4.77 -5.83
N ARG A 27 -0.82 3.77 -5.54
CA ARG A 27 0.48 3.59 -6.19
C ARG A 27 0.69 2.14 -6.55
N LYS A 28 1.51 1.93 -7.53
CA LYS A 28 1.94 0.59 -7.92
C LYS A 28 3.05 0.14 -6.97
N LEU A 29 2.84 -0.99 -6.33
CA LEU A 29 3.85 -1.59 -5.46
C LEU A 29 4.58 -2.66 -6.25
N ASN A 30 5.87 -2.47 -6.42
CA ASN A 30 6.71 -3.41 -7.14
C ASN A 30 8.08 -3.43 -6.50
N THR A 31 8.42 -4.56 -5.91
CA THR A 31 9.67 -4.69 -5.20
C THR A 31 10.77 -5.30 -6.05
N PHE A 32 10.47 -5.62 -7.31
CA PHE A 32 11.50 -6.14 -8.21
C PHE A 32 12.42 -5.04 -8.68
N GLY A 33 13.67 -5.32 -8.64
CA GLY A 33 14.65 -4.66 -9.46
C GLY A 33 15.12 -3.30 -9.03
N ASP A 34 14.48 -2.63 -8.10
CA ASP A 34 14.98 -1.36 -7.66
C ASP A 34 15.40 -1.41 -6.21
N SER A 35 16.70 -1.51 -6.01
CA SER A 35 17.28 -1.56 -4.67
C SER A 35 17.57 -0.19 -4.08
N LYS A 36 17.14 0.88 -4.74
CA LYS A 36 17.43 2.24 -4.27
C LYS A 36 16.70 2.60 -3.00
N PHE A 37 15.59 1.93 -2.73
CA PHE A 37 14.76 2.28 -1.59
C PHE A 37 14.84 1.20 -0.53
N GLU A 38 15.11 1.60 0.67
CA GLU A 38 14.95 0.71 1.81
C GLU A 38 13.47 0.49 2.04
N LYS A 39 13.10 -0.76 2.22
CA LYS A 39 11.71 -1.13 2.45
C LYS A 39 11.45 -1.13 3.95
N ILE A 40 11.15 0.05 4.47
CA ILE A 40 10.95 0.24 5.90
C ILE A 40 9.47 0.21 6.21
N ASN A 41 9.07 -0.63 7.15
CA ASN A 41 7.67 -0.77 7.58
C ASN A 41 6.74 -1.22 6.46
N TRP A 42 7.27 -1.99 5.53
CA TRP A 42 6.49 -2.61 4.46
C TRP A 42 5.93 -3.95 4.92
N SER A 43 4.89 -4.41 4.23
CA SER A 43 4.43 -5.78 4.42
C SER A 43 5.56 -6.74 4.11
N ASN A 44 5.65 -7.82 4.88
CA ASN A 44 6.70 -8.82 4.67
C ASN A 44 6.36 -9.83 3.58
N LYS A 45 5.09 -9.98 3.26
CA LYS A 45 4.63 -11.06 2.38
C LYS A 45 3.93 -10.59 1.13
N ILE A 46 3.29 -9.43 1.17
CA ILE A 46 2.53 -8.90 0.04
C ILE A 46 3.36 -7.78 -0.57
N LEU A 47 4.10 -8.11 -1.63
CA LEU A 47 5.15 -7.26 -2.15
C LEU A 47 4.87 -6.72 -3.55
N TYR A 48 3.78 -7.15 -4.16
CA TYR A 48 3.40 -6.71 -5.50
C TYR A 48 1.92 -6.43 -5.54
N GLY A 49 1.54 -5.37 -6.22
CA GLY A 49 0.16 -5.06 -6.43
C GLY A 49 -0.11 -3.57 -6.34
N THR A 50 -1.26 -3.23 -5.81
CA THR A 50 -1.70 -1.85 -5.68
C THR A 50 -1.66 -1.45 -4.21
N PHE A 51 -0.93 -0.40 -3.93
CA PHE A 51 -0.84 0.18 -2.59
C PHE A 51 -1.77 1.38 -2.50
N CYS A 52 -2.63 1.37 -1.50
CA CYS A 52 -3.60 2.44 -1.26
C CYS A 52 -3.44 3.01 0.12
N VAL A 53 -3.61 4.32 0.23
CA VAL A 53 -3.73 5.00 1.51
C VAL A 53 -5.07 5.69 1.53
N ASN A 54 -5.85 5.40 2.54
CA ASN A 54 -7.12 6.06 2.81
C ASN A 54 -7.05 6.76 4.14
N VAL A 55 -7.63 7.96 4.20
CA VAL A 55 -7.71 8.71 5.45
C VAL A 55 -9.17 8.77 5.85
N TYR A 56 -9.43 8.39 7.08
CA TYR A 56 -10.77 8.33 7.61
C TYR A 56 -10.77 8.95 9.00
N ASP A 57 -11.41 10.10 9.10
CA ASP A 57 -11.58 10.78 10.38
C ASP A 57 -10.25 10.96 11.14
N GLY A 58 -9.20 11.32 10.40
CA GLY A 58 -7.88 11.50 10.98
C GLY A 58 -7.06 10.22 11.15
N ASN A 59 -7.68 9.08 10.96
CA ASN A 59 -7.00 7.79 11.01
C ASN A 59 -6.60 7.37 9.60
N ILE A 60 -5.60 6.50 9.51
CA ILE A 60 -5.04 6.11 8.23
C ILE A 60 -5.17 4.61 8.05
N ILE A 61 -5.58 4.21 6.87
CA ILE A 61 -5.61 2.81 6.49
C ILE A 61 -4.69 2.65 5.29
N GLN A 62 -3.71 1.78 5.41
CA GLN A 62 -2.87 1.38 4.29
C GLN A 62 -3.26 -0.02 3.86
N GLN A 63 -3.43 -0.21 2.56
CA GLN A 63 -3.89 -1.49 2.00
C GLN A 63 -3.01 -1.85 0.82
N ILE A 64 -2.72 -3.13 0.69
CA ILE A 64 -2.02 -3.66 -0.48
C ILE A 64 -2.90 -4.76 -1.06
N PHE A 65 -3.35 -4.56 -2.29
CA PHE A 65 -4.09 -5.56 -3.05
C PHE A 65 -3.09 -6.25 -3.96
N GLY A 66 -2.55 -7.34 -3.48
CA GLY A 66 -1.46 -8.03 -4.15
C GLY A 66 -1.91 -9.20 -5.00
N ILE A 67 -1.01 -9.68 -5.84
CA ILE A 67 -1.28 -10.85 -6.67
C ILE A 67 -1.28 -12.14 -5.86
N ASN A 68 -0.63 -12.13 -4.71
CA ASN A 68 -0.53 -13.30 -3.84
C ASN A 68 -1.33 -13.18 -2.55
N GLY A 69 -2.08 -12.09 -2.40
CA GLY A 69 -2.86 -11.89 -1.19
C GLY A 69 -3.19 -10.44 -0.95
N TYR A 70 -3.55 -10.15 0.28
CA TYR A 70 -4.00 -8.85 0.69
C TYR A 70 -3.36 -8.51 2.02
N ALA A 71 -2.95 -7.27 2.18
CA ALA A 71 -2.40 -6.80 3.44
C ALA A 71 -3.01 -5.45 3.79
N PHE A 72 -3.15 -5.21 5.08
CA PHE A 72 -3.56 -3.90 5.53
C PHE A 72 -3.03 -3.63 6.92
N ARG A 73 -2.96 -2.36 7.26
CA ARG A 73 -2.72 -1.91 8.61
C ARG A 73 -3.38 -0.56 8.81
N THR A 74 -3.48 -0.15 10.06
CA THR A 74 -4.13 1.11 10.41
C THR A 74 -3.22 1.93 11.30
N ARG A 75 -3.42 3.25 11.24
CA ARG A 75 -2.83 4.18 12.20
C ARG A 75 -4.00 4.84 12.92
N TYR A 76 -4.13 4.51 14.19
CA TYR A 76 -5.20 5.00 15.03
C TYR A 76 -4.60 5.68 16.24
N ASN A 77 -5.02 6.89 16.54
CA ASN A 77 -4.44 7.69 17.63
C ASN A 77 -2.91 7.78 17.51
N ASP A 78 -2.44 8.02 16.29
CA ASP A 78 -1.01 8.16 15.99
C ASP A 78 -0.18 6.90 16.22
N VAL A 79 -0.82 5.75 16.32
CA VAL A 79 -0.13 4.47 16.51
C VAL A 79 -0.42 3.56 15.34
N TRP A 80 0.64 3.07 14.69
CA TRP A 80 0.53 2.08 13.62
C TRP A 80 0.30 0.70 14.21
N SER A 81 -0.63 -0.04 13.62
CA SER A 81 -0.75 -1.47 13.89
C SER A 81 0.29 -2.25 13.10
N GLU A 82 0.45 -3.50 13.42
CA GLU A 82 1.20 -4.41 12.56
C GLU A 82 0.43 -4.68 11.27
N TRP A 83 1.15 -5.07 10.24
CA TRP A 83 0.52 -5.52 9.00
C TRP A 83 -0.24 -6.81 9.24
N ILE A 84 -1.47 -6.83 8.79
CA ILE A 84 -2.27 -8.06 8.74
C ILE A 84 -2.17 -8.54 7.30
N GLU A 85 -1.67 -9.76 7.13
CA GLU A 85 -1.36 -10.31 5.82
C GLU A 85 -2.19 -11.57 5.60
N ILE A 86 -3.01 -11.56 4.55
CA ILE A 86 -3.86 -12.67 4.19
C ILE A 86 -3.36 -13.20 2.85
N LEU A 87 -2.80 -14.38 2.87
CA LEU A 87 -2.23 -14.96 1.67
C LEU A 87 -3.32 -15.71 0.89
N LYS A 88 -3.20 -15.61 -0.41
CA LYS A 88 -4.05 -16.35 -1.32
C LYS A 88 -3.63 -17.81 -1.29
N SER A 89 -4.59 -18.68 -1.12
CA SER A 89 -4.33 -20.11 -1.08
C SER A 89 -4.22 -20.72 -2.47
#